data_6ea46dbd359ee80353dc36800b93c5e2
#
_entry.id   6ea46dbd359ee80353dc36800b93c5e2
#
_cell.length_a   1.000
_cell.length_b   1.000
_cell.length_c   1.000
_cell.angle_alpha   90.00
_cell.angle_beta   90.00
_cell.angle_gamma   90.00
#
_symmetry.space_group_name_H-M   'P 1'
#
loop_
_entity.id
_entity.type
_entity.pdbx_description
1 polymer ?
#
loop_
_entity_poly.entity_id
_entity_poly.type
_entity_poly.pdbx_seq_one_letter_code
_entity_poly.pdbx_strand_id
1 'polypeptide(L)'
;VNKGKGHHVICKSLMDLDTDELFIHVDTVLPKPRKNYIRRKCGELYYGVRNDLKDWAQKLFVVVFNIFNKCCKKKGNKILFCSGSRAEIGGNEEFIYKRMIERGLDKKYKFVLDFKPTINKTYGPFKMIRFIYRLASSDVILLDDYYPEIYKPTYDKNVKVIQVWHACG
;
A
#
# COMPACT_ATOMS: atom_id res chain seq x y z
N VAL A 1 6.37 -1.96 -47.02
CA VAL A 1 6.30 -2.38 -45.61
C VAL A 1 5.07 -1.75 -45.02
N ASN A 2 3.96 -2.50 -44.98
CA ASN A 2 2.68 -2.05 -44.40
C ASN A 2 2.84 -2.02 -42.88
N LYS A 3 2.82 -0.82 -42.30
CA LYS A 3 2.66 -0.63 -40.85
C LYS A 3 1.25 -1.09 -40.48
N GLY A 4 1.14 -2.29 -39.92
CA GLY A 4 -0.11 -2.89 -39.53
C GLY A 4 -0.91 -1.98 -38.59
N LYS A 5 -2.11 -1.62 -39.02
CA LYS A 5 -3.14 -1.06 -38.13
C LYS A 5 -3.44 -2.13 -37.09
N GLY A 6 -3.19 -1.86 -35.82
CA GLY A 6 -3.49 -2.80 -34.74
C GLY A 6 -4.99 -3.11 -34.71
N HIS A 7 -5.33 -4.29 -35.16
CA HIS A 7 -6.67 -4.85 -35.04
C HIS A 7 -6.73 -5.60 -33.70
N HIS A 8 -7.74 -5.28 -32.90
CA HIS A 8 -8.07 -6.12 -31.74
C HIS A 8 -8.97 -7.26 -32.24
N VAL A 9 -8.51 -8.49 -32.06
CA VAL A 9 -9.26 -9.68 -32.39
C VAL A 9 -9.86 -10.21 -31.10
N ILE A 10 -11.18 -10.35 -31.04
CA ILE A 10 -11.86 -11.06 -29.97
C ILE A 10 -12.10 -12.48 -30.45
N CYS A 11 -11.43 -13.44 -29.81
CA CYS A 11 -11.72 -14.84 -30.01
C CYS A 11 -12.77 -15.27 -28.99
N LYS A 12 -13.93 -15.72 -29.46
CA LYS A 12 -14.92 -16.40 -28.64
C LYS A 12 -14.86 -17.88 -28.97
N SER A 13 -14.59 -18.71 -27.99
CA SER A 13 -14.76 -20.15 -28.13
C SER A 13 -16.24 -20.50 -27.91
N LEU A 14 -16.85 -21.10 -28.87
CA LEU A 14 -18.19 -21.69 -28.77
C LEU A 14 -18.04 -23.21 -28.93
N MET A 15 -18.52 -23.96 -27.98
CA MET A 15 -18.58 -25.41 -28.04
C MET A 15 -19.95 -25.77 -28.61
N ASP A 16 -19.95 -26.48 -29.73
CA ASP A 16 -21.17 -27.06 -30.29
C ASP A 16 -21.47 -28.36 -29.55
N LEU A 17 -22.59 -28.37 -28.82
CA LEU A 17 -22.99 -29.52 -27.98
C LEU A 17 -23.46 -30.73 -28.79
N ASP A 18 -23.79 -30.55 -30.08
CA ASP A 18 -24.29 -31.63 -30.94
C ASP A 18 -23.15 -32.38 -31.66
N THR A 19 -22.03 -31.68 -31.87
CA THR A 19 -20.89 -32.26 -32.62
C THR A 19 -19.62 -32.47 -31.81
N ASP A 20 -19.57 -32.02 -30.55
CA ASP A 20 -18.37 -31.97 -29.69
C ASP A 20 -17.16 -31.23 -30.33
N GLU A 21 -17.43 -30.37 -31.32
CA GLU A 21 -16.39 -29.59 -31.98
C GLU A 21 -16.27 -28.20 -31.39
N LEU A 22 -15.01 -27.78 -31.18
CA LEU A 22 -14.70 -26.44 -30.68
C LEU A 22 -14.56 -25.47 -31.85
N PHE A 23 -15.51 -24.55 -32.02
CA PHE A 23 -15.43 -23.48 -32.99
C PHE A 23 -14.82 -22.23 -32.38
N ILE A 24 -13.77 -21.71 -33.04
CA ILE A 24 -13.19 -20.41 -32.70
C ILE A 24 -13.79 -19.38 -33.65
N HIS A 25 -14.71 -18.59 -33.15
CA HIS A 25 -15.26 -17.48 -33.91
C HIS A 25 -14.36 -16.24 -33.74
N VAL A 26 -13.79 -15.78 -34.85
CA VAL A 26 -12.89 -14.62 -34.86
C VAL A 26 -13.67 -13.41 -35.36
N ASP A 27 -14.10 -12.55 -34.46
CA ASP A 27 -14.71 -11.28 -34.81
C ASP A 27 -13.64 -10.20 -35.05
N THR A 28 -13.69 -9.55 -36.20
CA THR A 28 -12.89 -8.34 -36.48
C THR A 28 -13.43 -7.18 -35.69
N VAL A 29 -12.72 -6.79 -34.63
CA VAL A 29 -13.08 -5.62 -33.86
C VAL A 29 -12.66 -4.34 -34.59
N LEU A 30 -13.60 -3.43 -34.74
CA LEU A 30 -13.33 -2.08 -35.26
C LEU A 30 -12.14 -1.44 -34.53
N PRO A 31 -11.23 -0.76 -35.26
CA PRO A 31 -10.08 -0.13 -34.65
C PRO A 31 -10.55 0.88 -33.61
N LYS A 32 -9.97 0.82 -32.40
CA LYS A 32 -10.25 1.79 -31.35
C LYS A 32 -10.06 3.20 -31.90
N PRO A 33 -11.01 4.14 -31.65
CA PRO A 33 -10.88 5.52 -32.10
C PRO A 33 -9.52 6.07 -31.65
N ARG A 34 -8.77 6.67 -32.57
CA ARG A 34 -7.49 7.33 -32.28
C ARG A 34 -7.74 8.36 -31.19
N LYS A 35 -7.28 8.10 -29.98
CA LYS A 35 -7.21 9.14 -28.93
C LYS A 35 -6.41 10.30 -29.52
N ASN A 36 -6.95 11.52 -29.48
CA ASN A 36 -6.24 12.70 -29.95
C ASN A 36 -4.81 12.67 -29.39
N TYR A 37 -3.82 12.81 -30.29
CA TYR A 37 -2.39 12.77 -29.94
C TYR A 37 -2.05 13.71 -28.78
N ILE A 38 -2.62 14.93 -28.79
CA ILE A 38 -2.47 15.94 -27.74
C ILE A 38 -2.97 15.41 -26.39
N ARG A 39 -4.17 14.79 -26.36
CA ARG A 39 -4.73 14.25 -25.11
C ARG A 39 -3.90 13.10 -24.53
N ARG A 40 -3.29 12.31 -25.40
CA ARG A 40 -2.35 11.24 -24.99
C ARG A 40 -1.06 11.83 -24.43
N LYS A 41 -0.46 12.79 -25.12
CA LYS A 41 0.78 13.48 -24.67
C LYS A 41 0.56 14.22 -23.36
N CYS A 42 -0.54 14.93 -23.20
CA CYS A 42 -0.88 15.57 -21.92
C CYS A 42 -1.10 14.55 -20.80
N GLY A 43 -1.70 13.41 -21.11
CA GLY A 43 -1.85 12.31 -20.16
C GLY A 43 -0.50 11.72 -19.74
N GLU A 44 0.37 11.43 -20.69
CA GLU A 44 1.73 10.91 -20.43
C GLU A 44 2.55 11.89 -19.55
N LEU A 45 2.50 13.20 -19.86
CA LEU A 45 3.15 14.23 -19.07
C LEU A 45 2.58 14.32 -17.65
N TYR A 46 1.25 14.33 -17.52
CA TYR A 46 0.58 14.36 -16.22
C TYR A 46 0.97 13.15 -15.35
N TYR A 47 0.96 11.94 -15.91
CA TYR A 47 1.37 10.74 -15.20
C TYR A 47 2.86 10.74 -14.86
N GLY A 48 3.72 11.27 -15.75
CA GLY A 48 5.15 11.43 -15.50
C GLY A 48 5.39 12.33 -14.27
N VAL A 49 4.90 13.57 -14.31
CA VAL A 49 5.04 14.51 -13.18
C VAL A 49 4.46 13.97 -11.89
N ARG A 50 3.31 13.30 -11.95
CA ARG A 50 2.70 12.68 -10.77
C ARG A 50 3.56 11.58 -10.16
N ASN A 51 4.22 10.76 -10.99
CA ASN A 51 5.10 9.69 -10.52
C ASN A 51 6.38 10.27 -9.92
N ASP A 52 6.97 11.27 -10.55
CA ASP A 52 8.16 11.95 -10.03
C ASP A 52 7.91 12.60 -8.66
N LEU A 53 6.73 13.23 -8.49
CA LEU A 53 6.31 13.78 -7.20
C LEU A 53 6.12 12.70 -6.13
N LYS A 54 5.58 11.53 -6.50
CA LYS A 54 5.46 10.40 -5.56
C LYS A 54 6.83 9.89 -5.14
N ASP A 55 7.74 9.72 -6.09
CA ASP A 55 9.10 9.24 -5.83
C ASP A 55 9.87 10.22 -4.94
N TRP A 56 9.73 11.52 -5.21
CA TRP A 56 10.32 12.56 -4.37
C TRP A 56 9.75 12.53 -2.94
N ALA A 57 8.43 12.43 -2.80
CA ALA A 57 7.78 12.34 -1.50
C ALA A 57 8.22 11.07 -0.73
N GLN A 58 8.45 9.97 -1.43
CA GLN A 58 8.96 8.73 -0.82
C GLN A 58 10.41 8.90 -0.33
N LYS A 59 11.27 9.52 -1.13
CA LYS A 59 12.65 9.81 -0.73
C LYS A 59 12.67 10.73 0.48
N LEU A 60 11.84 11.77 0.50
CA LEU A 60 11.71 12.68 1.63
C LEU A 60 11.23 11.93 2.89
N PHE A 61 10.28 11.03 2.77
CA PHE A 61 9.81 10.19 3.87
C PHE A 61 10.98 9.42 4.52
N VAL A 62 11.79 8.75 3.71
CA VAL A 62 12.95 7.98 4.20
C VAL A 62 14.00 8.90 4.85
N VAL A 63 14.28 10.06 4.28
CA VAL A 63 15.22 11.02 4.85
C VAL A 63 14.73 11.48 6.24
N VAL A 64 13.48 11.91 6.35
CA VAL A 64 12.89 12.36 7.62
C VAL A 64 12.86 11.22 8.65
N PHE A 65 12.52 10.00 8.20
CA PHE A 65 12.58 8.81 9.06
C PHE A 65 13.99 8.59 9.62
N ASN A 66 15.03 8.64 8.77
CA ASN A 66 16.41 8.42 9.18
C ASN A 66 16.89 9.48 10.19
N ILE A 67 16.46 10.75 10.02
CA ILE A 67 16.74 11.81 10.98
C ILE A 67 16.11 11.46 12.33
N PHE A 68 14.81 11.12 12.37
CA PHE A 68 14.16 10.75 13.62
C PHE A 68 14.74 9.46 14.23
N ASN A 69 15.08 8.47 13.41
CA ASN A 69 15.67 7.22 13.89
C ASN A 69 17.02 7.44 14.59
N LYS A 70 17.82 8.39 14.11
CA LYS A 70 19.08 8.78 14.76
C LYS A 70 18.86 9.62 16.04
N CYS A 71 17.87 10.50 16.03
CA CYS A 71 17.60 11.41 17.16
C CYS A 71 16.81 10.74 18.29
N CYS A 72 15.94 9.78 17.96
CA CYS A 72 15.11 9.10 18.95
C CYS A 72 15.83 7.93 19.60
N LYS A 73 16.17 8.07 20.88
CA LYS A 73 16.68 6.94 21.66
C LYS A 73 15.55 5.94 21.92
N LYS A 74 15.67 4.76 21.36
CA LYS A 74 14.74 3.65 21.61
C LYS A 74 14.97 3.09 22.99
N LYS A 75 13.89 2.95 23.77
CA LYS A 75 13.93 2.47 25.15
C LYS A 75 13.53 1.00 25.30
N GLY A 76 13.18 0.33 24.18
CA GLY A 76 12.73 -1.07 24.18
C GLY A 76 11.31 -1.26 24.74
N ASN A 77 10.53 -0.18 24.88
CA ASN A 77 9.23 -0.25 25.55
C ASN A 77 8.08 0.38 24.78
N LYS A 78 8.26 0.71 23.50
CA LYS A 78 7.22 1.37 22.69
C LYS A 78 6.70 0.47 21.60
N ILE A 79 5.40 0.23 21.61
CA ILE A 79 4.70 -0.60 20.65
C ILE A 79 3.74 0.28 19.86
N LEU A 80 3.89 0.28 18.53
CA LEU A 80 3.01 1.00 17.60
C LEU A 80 2.04 0.00 16.97
N PHE A 81 0.75 0.25 17.12
CA PHE A 81 -0.32 -0.41 16.38
C PHE A 81 -0.73 0.53 15.25
N CYS A 82 -0.74 0.05 14.03
CA CYS A 82 -1.07 0.89 12.88
C CYS A 82 -1.75 0.11 11.76
N SER A 83 -2.74 0.75 11.16
CA SER A 83 -3.42 0.25 9.98
C SER A 83 -3.55 1.32 8.91
N GLY A 84 -3.36 0.90 7.65
CA GLY A 84 -3.59 1.74 6.47
C GLY A 84 -5.02 1.76 5.98
N SER A 85 -5.87 0.87 6.47
CA SER A 85 -7.21 0.60 5.94
C SER A 85 -8.35 0.84 6.93
N ARG A 86 -8.06 1.11 8.20
CA ARG A 86 -9.05 1.27 9.26
C ARG A 86 -8.86 2.55 10.03
N ALA A 87 -9.97 3.18 10.44
CA ALA A 87 -9.95 4.41 11.23
C ALA A 87 -9.62 4.17 12.71
N GLU A 88 -9.91 2.97 13.20
CA GLU A 88 -9.80 2.56 14.61
C GLU A 88 -9.21 1.17 14.72
N ILE A 89 -8.78 0.82 15.92
CA ILE A 89 -8.29 -0.52 16.20
C ILE A 89 -9.42 -1.54 15.98
N GLY A 90 -9.12 -2.65 15.30
CA GLY A 90 -10.09 -3.67 15.00
C GLY A 90 -9.44 -4.95 14.45
N GLY A 91 -10.25 -5.96 14.21
CA GLY A 91 -9.76 -7.24 13.69
C GLY A 91 -8.74 -7.89 14.62
N ASN A 92 -7.70 -8.48 14.05
CA ASN A 92 -6.69 -9.21 14.81
C ASN A 92 -5.88 -8.32 15.77
N GLU A 93 -5.65 -7.05 15.40
CA GLU A 93 -4.94 -6.11 16.28
C GLU A 93 -5.73 -5.82 17.55
N GLU A 94 -7.06 -5.76 17.48
CA GLU A 94 -7.90 -5.54 18.65
C GLU A 94 -7.80 -6.68 19.67
N PHE A 95 -7.78 -7.93 19.19
CA PHE A 95 -7.60 -9.10 20.06
C PHE A 95 -6.23 -9.09 20.73
N ILE A 96 -5.19 -8.77 19.97
CA ILE A 96 -3.82 -8.67 20.50
C ILE A 96 -3.76 -7.55 21.55
N TYR A 97 -4.30 -6.37 21.24
CA TYR A 97 -4.31 -5.22 22.13
C TYR A 97 -5.03 -5.54 23.45
N LYS A 98 -6.25 -6.09 23.38
CA LYS A 98 -7.02 -6.49 24.57
C LYS A 98 -6.25 -7.52 25.39
N ARG A 99 -5.66 -8.53 24.75
CA ARG A 99 -4.88 -9.55 25.44
C ARG A 99 -3.64 -9.01 26.12
N MET A 100 -3.00 -8.02 25.52
CA MET A 100 -1.84 -7.35 26.13
C MET A 100 -2.25 -6.53 27.37
N ILE A 101 -3.39 -5.86 27.33
CA ILE A 101 -3.95 -5.14 28.49
C ILE A 101 -4.33 -6.11 29.62
N GLU A 102 -5.02 -7.21 29.32
CA GLU A 102 -5.38 -8.24 30.29
C GLU A 102 -4.15 -8.80 31.04
N ARG A 103 -3.00 -8.89 30.34
CA ARG A 103 -1.73 -9.30 30.90
C ARG A 103 -0.98 -8.18 31.62
N GLY A 104 -1.55 -6.98 31.72
CA GLY A 104 -0.91 -5.83 32.37
C GLY A 104 0.31 -5.27 31.64
N LEU A 105 0.45 -5.56 30.33
CA LEU A 105 1.59 -5.11 29.54
C LEU A 105 1.56 -3.61 29.25
N ASP A 106 0.41 -2.98 29.33
CA ASP A 106 0.21 -1.53 29.25
C ASP A 106 0.97 -0.77 30.36
N LYS A 107 1.21 -1.39 31.52
CA LYS A 107 2.02 -0.84 32.60
C LYS A 107 3.53 -0.84 32.29
N LYS A 108 3.98 -1.78 31.44
CA LYS A 108 5.38 -1.96 31.08
C LYS A 108 5.71 -1.30 29.75
N TYR A 109 4.80 -1.37 28.78
CA TYR A 109 5.00 -0.91 27.43
C TYR A 109 4.08 0.26 27.10
N LYS A 110 4.61 1.23 26.36
CA LYS A 110 3.84 2.36 25.89
C LYS A 110 3.17 2.00 24.55
N PHE A 111 1.86 1.86 24.56
CA PHE A 111 1.09 1.62 23.34
C PHE A 111 0.81 2.94 22.61
N VAL A 112 1.03 2.95 21.33
CA VAL A 112 0.76 4.08 20.43
C VAL A 112 -0.13 3.57 19.32
N LEU A 113 -1.21 4.29 19.06
CA LEU A 113 -2.20 3.94 18.04
C LEU A 113 -2.10 4.95 16.89
N ASP A 114 -1.98 4.47 15.65
CA ASP A 114 -1.96 5.32 14.45
C ASP A 114 -2.72 4.63 13.31
N PHE A 115 -3.96 5.04 13.12
CA PHE A 115 -4.88 4.44 12.16
C PHE A 115 -5.26 5.43 11.07
N LYS A 116 -5.43 4.91 9.85
CA LYS A 116 -5.78 5.67 8.67
C LYS A 116 -7.11 5.15 8.12
N PRO A 117 -8.14 5.99 7.99
CA PRO A 117 -9.51 5.54 7.69
C PRO A 117 -9.65 4.82 6.35
N THR A 118 -8.78 5.08 5.39
CA THR A 118 -8.78 4.39 4.09
C THR A 118 -7.39 4.41 3.46
N ILE A 119 -7.06 3.38 2.70
CA ILE A 119 -5.79 3.26 1.96
C ILE A 119 -5.56 4.43 1.01
N ASN A 120 -6.63 4.94 0.40
CA ASN A 120 -6.56 6.01 -0.60
C ASN A 120 -6.41 7.42 -0.01
N LYS A 121 -6.59 7.58 1.30
CA LYS A 121 -6.47 8.89 1.96
C LYS A 121 -5.02 9.15 2.33
N THR A 122 -4.41 10.15 1.71
CA THR A 122 -3.08 10.62 2.07
C THR A 122 -3.11 11.41 3.38
N TYR A 123 -2.09 11.24 4.20
CA TYR A 123 -1.88 12.11 5.35
C TYR A 123 -1.54 13.53 4.90
N GLY A 124 -2.12 14.52 5.56
CA GLY A 124 -1.58 15.89 5.48
C GLY A 124 -0.16 15.93 6.06
N PRO A 125 0.64 16.97 5.74
CA PRO A 125 2.06 17.03 6.05
C PRO A 125 2.35 16.85 7.56
N PHE A 126 1.58 17.49 8.43
CA PHE A 126 1.76 17.37 9.88
C PHE A 126 1.45 15.96 10.41
N LYS A 127 0.39 15.32 9.89
CA LYS A 127 0.06 13.93 10.27
C LYS A 127 1.12 12.97 9.77
N MET A 128 1.67 13.21 8.58
CA MET A 128 2.76 12.40 8.03
C MET A 128 4.02 12.50 8.88
N ILE A 129 4.45 13.70 9.26
CA ILE A 129 5.62 13.90 10.14
C ILE A 129 5.41 13.20 11.49
N ARG A 130 4.22 13.35 12.08
CA ARG A 130 3.86 12.66 13.32
C ARG A 130 3.90 11.13 13.17
N PHE A 131 3.41 10.60 12.07
CA PHE A 131 3.46 9.18 11.76
C PHE A 131 4.90 8.69 11.63
N ILE A 132 5.74 9.40 10.87
CA ILE A 132 7.16 9.08 10.70
C ILE A 132 7.88 9.08 12.06
N TYR A 133 7.62 10.09 12.91
CA TYR A 133 8.18 10.14 14.26
C TYR A 133 7.75 8.94 15.12
N ARG A 134 6.46 8.57 15.09
CA ARG A 134 5.94 7.40 15.80
C ARG A 134 6.60 6.11 15.32
N LEU A 135 6.74 5.97 13.99
CA LEU A 135 7.38 4.84 13.35
C LEU A 135 8.86 4.73 13.75
N ALA A 136 9.62 5.83 13.63
CA ALA A 136 11.05 5.87 13.95
C ALA A 136 11.37 5.67 15.43
N SER A 137 10.45 6.06 16.32
CA SER A 137 10.65 5.96 17.77
C SER A 137 10.09 4.67 18.40
N SER A 138 9.50 3.78 17.62
CA SER A 138 8.91 2.54 18.13
C SER A 138 9.90 1.37 18.08
N ASP A 139 9.78 0.48 19.05
CA ASP A 139 10.60 -0.73 19.15
C ASP A 139 9.92 -1.93 18.51
N VAL A 140 8.58 -1.95 18.55
CA VAL A 140 7.74 -2.95 17.90
C VAL A 140 6.66 -2.22 17.09
N ILE A 141 6.45 -2.68 15.87
CA ILE A 141 5.41 -2.17 14.97
C ILE A 141 4.51 -3.35 14.62
N LEU A 142 3.24 -3.22 14.97
CA LEU A 142 2.19 -4.18 14.64
C LEU A 142 1.30 -3.57 13.56
N LEU A 143 1.03 -4.34 12.51
CA LEU A 143 0.14 -3.93 11.43
C LEU A 143 -0.76 -5.10 11.02
N ASP A 144 -2.01 -4.78 10.72
CA ASP A 144 -3.01 -5.77 10.32
C ASP A 144 -3.09 -5.96 8.81
N ASP A 145 -2.63 -4.99 8.03
CA ASP A 145 -2.75 -4.98 6.58
C ASP A 145 -1.47 -4.48 5.90
N TYR A 146 -1.41 -4.61 4.58
CA TYR A 146 -0.31 -4.09 3.79
C TYR A 146 -0.24 -2.56 3.85
N TYR A 147 0.84 -2.04 4.42
CA TYR A 147 1.07 -0.61 4.58
C TYR A 147 2.40 -0.21 3.92
N PRO A 148 2.38 0.19 2.64
CA PRO A 148 3.60 0.37 1.83
C PRO A 148 4.64 1.30 2.45
N GLU A 149 4.20 2.34 3.17
CA GLU A 149 5.08 3.33 3.79
C GLU A 149 5.97 2.73 4.88
N ILE A 150 5.54 1.63 5.52
CA ILE A 150 6.30 0.97 6.59
C ILE A 150 7.47 0.16 6.05
N TYR A 151 7.38 -0.36 4.82
CA TYR A 151 8.41 -1.21 4.24
C TYR A 151 9.55 -0.43 3.55
N LYS A 152 9.44 0.89 3.44
CA LYS A 152 10.45 1.71 2.76
C LYS A 152 11.67 2.05 3.61
N PRO A 153 11.52 2.39 4.92
CA PRO A 153 12.66 2.69 5.77
C PRO A 153 13.47 1.44 6.13
N THR A 154 14.75 1.63 6.39
CA THR A 154 15.58 0.60 6.99
C THR A 154 15.53 0.76 8.51
N TYR A 155 15.03 -0.24 9.18
CA TYR A 155 14.94 -0.26 10.66
C TYR A 155 16.22 -0.76 11.30
N ASP A 156 16.47 -0.34 12.53
CA ASP A 156 17.54 -0.92 13.34
C ASP A 156 17.26 -2.41 13.62
N LYS A 157 18.30 -3.19 13.79
CA LYS A 157 18.22 -4.66 14.02
C LYS A 157 17.32 -5.07 15.20
N ASN A 158 17.14 -4.18 16.16
CA ASN A 158 16.32 -4.42 17.35
C ASN A 158 14.85 -4.11 17.17
N VAL A 159 14.46 -3.41 16.09
CA VAL A 159 13.06 -3.10 15.79
C VAL A 159 12.40 -4.30 15.14
N LYS A 160 11.25 -4.67 15.67
CA LYS A 160 10.44 -5.77 15.13
C LYS A 160 9.21 -5.22 14.42
N VAL A 161 9.09 -5.55 13.15
CA VAL A 161 7.88 -5.27 12.36
C VAL A 161 7.12 -6.57 12.21
N ILE A 162 5.89 -6.60 12.72
CA ILE A 162 5.05 -7.79 12.77
C ILE A 162 3.76 -7.47 12.02
N GLN A 163 3.55 -8.15 10.91
CA GLN A 163 2.28 -8.08 10.18
C GLN A 163 1.39 -9.24 10.62
N VAL A 164 0.19 -8.88 11.06
CA VAL A 164 -0.82 -9.84 11.46
C VAL A 164 -1.74 -10.06 10.26
N TRP A 165 -1.74 -11.29 9.75
CA TRP A 165 -2.58 -11.65 8.61
C TRP A 165 -4.07 -11.61 8.99
N HIS A 166 -4.90 -10.99 8.15
CA HIS A 166 -6.35 -10.87 8.42
C HIS A 166 -7.22 -11.55 7.37
N ALA A 167 -6.64 -12.08 6.30
CA ALA A 167 -7.40 -12.84 5.31
C ALA A 167 -7.60 -14.27 5.81
N CYS A 168 -8.75 -14.50 6.43
CA CYS A 168 -9.30 -15.85 6.52
C CYS A 168 -10.02 -16.10 5.19
N GLY A 169 -9.51 -17.02 4.38
CA GLY A 169 -10.15 -17.47 3.14
C GLY A 169 -11.56 -18.00 3.37
#